data_4eec4caeacdcccda613ea09062650d82
#
_entry.id   4eec4caeacdcccda613ea09062650d82
#
_cell.length_a   1.000
_cell.length_b   1.000
_cell.length_c   1.000
_cell.angle_alpha   90.00
_cell.angle_beta   90.00
_cell.angle_gamma   90.00
#
_symmetry.space_group_name_H-M   'P 1'
#
loop_
_entity.id
_entity.type
_entity.pdbx_description
1 polymer ?
#
loop_
_entity_poly.entity_id
_entity_poly.type
_entity_poly.pdbx_seq_one_letter_code
_entity_poly.pdbx_strand_id
1 'polypeptide(L)'
;MFGEFSSTMQNFLDLIMIDLSENHFSRSVPAWIGDKLSNLVILSLRSNNFNGHIPHKICDLQFLQNLDLAHNNISGVIPKCFNNLSAMATTIKINNFVLVKYVDAGLVFLNALLVLKGREDEYWSSLGLVTSMDISANSLTGEIPKEIGSLVGLLSLNFSGNLLTGNIPDNIGNMELMESLDDLSMNQLNGEIPPSFSNLNFLNHFNVSYNNLTGQIPTSTQLQSFENLSYVGNHLCRPPLTKNCTSKGIPIDVANNGSSREGSKVNWLYVSIVLGFVMGFWGVVAPLFFIRSWRLAYYRKLDHVGRKSYVSWATMDM
;
A
#
# COMPACT_ATOMS: atom_id res chain seq x y z
N MET A 1 -10.05 -4.60 -20.24
CA MET A 1 -10.92 -3.65 -20.99
C MET A 1 -10.11 -2.44 -21.40
N PHE A 2 -10.51 -1.74 -22.50
CA PHE A 2 -9.76 -0.60 -23.05
C PHE A 2 -10.66 0.59 -23.27
N GLY A 3 -10.08 1.81 -23.27
CA GLY A 3 -10.73 3.04 -23.65
C GLY A 3 -11.22 3.88 -22.46
N GLU A 4 -12.21 4.71 -22.70
CA GLU A 4 -12.79 5.58 -21.68
C GLU A 4 -13.79 4.83 -20.81
N PHE A 5 -13.88 5.23 -19.55
CA PHE A 5 -14.92 4.73 -18.66
C PHE A 5 -16.29 5.18 -19.16
N SER A 6 -17.16 4.21 -19.47
CA SER A 6 -18.42 4.49 -20.17
C SER A 6 -19.33 5.41 -19.38
N SER A 7 -19.76 6.50 -20.02
CA SER A 7 -20.73 7.43 -19.43
C SER A 7 -22.12 6.81 -19.19
N THR A 8 -22.43 5.66 -19.79
CA THR A 8 -23.70 4.96 -19.54
C THR A 8 -23.81 4.49 -18.09
N MET A 9 -22.67 4.25 -17.41
CA MET A 9 -22.62 3.85 -16.01
C MET A 9 -23.18 4.91 -15.05
N GLN A 10 -23.20 6.19 -15.44
CA GLN A 10 -23.80 7.27 -14.63
C GLN A 10 -25.31 7.09 -14.36
N ASN A 11 -25.99 6.23 -15.10
CA ASN A 11 -27.41 5.96 -14.93
C ASN A 11 -27.72 4.92 -13.85
N PHE A 12 -26.71 4.22 -13.34
CA PHE A 12 -26.86 3.22 -12.29
C PHE A 12 -26.72 3.87 -10.90
N LEU A 13 -27.69 4.66 -10.49
CA LEU A 13 -27.65 5.52 -9.29
C LEU A 13 -27.50 4.75 -7.97
N ASP A 14 -27.84 3.46 -7.95
CA ASP A 14 -27.79 2.61 -6.77
C ASP A 14 -26.47 1.82 -6.65
N LEU A 15 -25.46 2.13 -7.47
CA LEU A 15 -24.16 1.48 -7.38
C LEU A 15 -23.51 1.80 -6.02
N ILE A 16 -23.09 0.74 -5.34
CA ILE A 16 -22.36 0.81 -4.06
C ILE A 16 -20.88 0.46 -4.23
N MET A 17 -20.52 -0.23 -5.31
CA MET A 17 -19.17 -0.65 -5.60
C MET A 17 -18.87 -0.53 -7.09
N ILE A 18 -17.71 0.04 -7.38
CA ILE A 18 -17.07 0.00 -8.70
C ILE A 18 -15.66 -0.54 -8.51
N ASP A 19 -15.41 -1.69 -9.13
CA ASP A 19 -14.08 -2.26 -9.23
C ASP A 19 -13.77 -2.47 -10.73
N LEU A 20 -12.79 -1.69 -11.21
CA LEU A 20 -12.25 -1.75 -12.56
C LEU A 20 -10.74 -2.00 -12.53
N SER A 21 -10.23 -2.51 -11.42
CA SER A 21 -8.80 -2.77 -11.25
C SER A 21 -8.23 -3.69 -12.34
N GLU A 22 -6.93 -3.59 -12.55
CA GLU A 22 -6.18 -4.43 -13.51
C GLU A 22 -6.73 -4.42 -14.93
N ASN A 23 -7.00 -3.23 -15.46
CA ASN A 23 -7.47 -3.03 -16.82
C ASN A 23 -6.59 -2.02 -17.58
N HIS A 24 -7.04 -1.57 -18.74
CA HIS A 24 -6.36 -0.57 -19.56
C HIS A 24 -7.27 0.64 -19.83
N PHE A 25 -8.10 1.01 -18.87
CA PHE A 25 -8.88 2.24 -18.98
C PHE A 25 -7.95 3.44 -18.99
N SER A 26 -8.30 4.45 -19.77
CA SER A 26 -7.49 5.65 -19.97
C SER A 26 -8.36 6.91 -19.92
N ARG A 27 -7.74 8.09 -20.06
CA ARG A 27 -8.37 9.39 -19.86
C ARG A 27 -8.51 9.75 -18.37
N SER A 28 -9.18 10.84 -18.10
CA SER A 28 -9.39 11.30 -16.73
C SER A 28 -10.47 10.49 -16.01
N VAL A 29 -10.33 10.38 -14.69
CA VAL A 29 -11.39 9.86 -13.83
C VAL A 29 -12.64 10.75 -14.01
N PRO A 30 -13.79 10.18 -14.38
CA PRO A 30 -14.96 11.00 -14.69
C PRO A 30 -15.56 11.69 -13.46
N ALA A 31 -15.86 12.98 -13.58
CA ALA A 31 -16.47 13.74 -12.48
C ALA A 31 -17.88 13.25 -12.13
N TRP A 32 -18.61 12.67 -13.10
CA TRP A 32 -19.96 12.15 -12.87
C TRP A 32 -20.00 11.04 -11.81
N ILE A 33 -18.88 10.37 -11.51
CA ILE A 33 -18.81 9.38 -10.42
C ILE A 33 -19.28 10.04 -9.12
N GLY A 34 -18.71 11.18 -8.74
CA GLY A 34 -19.12 11.91 -7.55
C GLY A 34 -20.48 12.60 -7.66
N ASP A 35 -20.81 13.11 -8.87
CA ASP A 35 -22.08 13.81 -9.09
C ASP A 35 -23.30 12.90 -9.07
N LYS A 36 -23.17 11.63 -9.48
CA LYS A 36 -24.31 10.73 -9.73
C LYS A 36 -24.37 9.53 -8.79
N LEU A 37 -23.22 9.02 -8.35
CA LEU A 37 -23.15 7.75 -7.62
C LEU A 37 -23.00 7.98 -6.11
N SER A 38 -23.91 8.74 -5.52
CA SER A 38 -23.88 9.16 -4.12
C SER A 38 -23.86 8.00 -3.11
N ASN A 39 -24.27 6.80 -3.50
CA ASN A 39 -24.31 5.60 -2.65
C ASN A 39 -23.00 4.80 -2.69
N LEU A 40 -21.98 5.27 -3.42
CA LEU A 40 -20.75 4.53 -3.64
C LEU A 40 -19.96 4.40 -2.32
N VAL A 41 -19.62 3.18 -1.98
CA VAL A 41 -18.84 2.78 -0.80
C VAL A 41 -17.41 2.42 -1.20
N ILE A 42 -17.25 1.77 -2.36
CA ILE A 42 -15.97 1.31 -2.87
C ILE A 42 -15.76 1.82 -4.28
N LEU A 43 -14.62 2.47 -4.51
CA LEU A 43 -14.14 2.86 -5.83
C LEU A 43 -12.71 2.36 -6.00
N SER A 44 -12.53 1.31 -6.80
CA SER A 44 -11.22 0.79 -7.21
C SER A 44 -11.02 0.98 -8.72
N LEU A 45 -10.00 1.78 -9.05
CA LEU A 45 -9.51 2.02 -10.41
C LEU A 45 -8.03 1.64 -10.53
N ARG A 46 -7.50 0.86 -9.56
CA ARG A 46 -6.10 0.43 -9.47
C ARG A 46 -5.61 -0.19 -10.77
N SER A 47 -4.32 0.00 -11.07
CA SER A 47 -3.62 -0.65 -12.18
C SER A 47 -4.31 -0.45 -13.53
N ASN A 48 -4.47 0.82 -13.91
CA ASN A 48 -5.02 1.27 -15.19
C ASN A 48 -4.12 2.37 -15.81
N ASN A 49 -4.61 3.06 -16.84
CA ASN A 49 -3.94 4.17 -17.48
C ASN A 49 -4.70 5.50 -17.30
N PHE A 50 -5.44 5.65 -16.19
CA PHE A 50 -6.13 6.91 -15.91
C PHE A 50 -5.11 8.04 -15.76
N ASN A 51 -5.45 9.23 -16.27
CA ASN A 51 -4.60 10.41 -16.24
C ASN A 51 -5.39 11.67 -15.84
N GLY A 52 -4.77 12.84 -15.91
CA GLY A 52 -5.40 14.10 -15.49
C GLY A 52 -5.46 14.21 -13.96
N HIS A 53 -6.43 14.94 -13.45
CA HIS A 53 -6.55 15.25 -12.03
C HIS A 53 -7.61 14.38 -11.36
N ILE A 54 -7.49 14.19 -10.04
CA ILE A 54 -8.57 13.65 -9.22
C ILE A 54 -9.71 14.65 -9.23
N PRO A 55 -10.92 14.28 -9.72
CA PRO A 55 -12.03 15.22 -9.79
C PRO A 55 -12.49 15.66 -8.38
N HIS A 56 -12.71 16.96 -8.18
CA HIS A 56 -13.26 17.45 -6.89
C HIS A 56 -14.60 16.81 -6.52
N LYS A 57 -15.34 16.33 -7.52
CA LYS A 57 -16.62 15.65 -7.31
C LYS A 57 -16.53 14.33 -6.57
N ILE A 58 -15.35 13.72 -6.50
CA ILE A 58 -15.11 12.54 -5.62
C ILE A 58 -15.37 12.90 -4.14
N CYS A 59 -15.17 14.16 -3.76
CA CYS A 59 -15.44 14.64 -2.40
C CYS A 59 -16.92 14.64 -2.01
N ASP A 60 -17.84 14.51 -2.98
CA ASP A 60 -19.27 14.47 -2.73
C ASP A 60 -19.75 13.06 -2.32
N LEU A 61 -18.87 12.05 -2.40
CA LEU A 61 -19.14 10.65 -2.05
C LEU A 61 -19.07 10.43 -0.53
N GLN A 62 -20.11 10.81 0.18
CA GLN A 62 -20.13 10.78 1.65
C GLN A 62 -20.04 9.38 2.25
N PHE A 63 -20.44 8.34 1.50
CA PHE A 63 -20.41 6.94 1.95
C PHE A 63 -19.14 6.21 1.52
N LEU A 64 -18.21 6.87 0.81
CA LEU A 64 -17.00 6.23 0.31
C LEU A 64 -16.10 5.83 1.48
N GLN A 65 -15.85 4.54 1.60
CA GLN A 65 -14.97 3.91 2.61
C GLN A 65 -13.62 3.53 2.01
N ASN A 66 -13.63 3.06 0.74
CA ASN A 66 -12.42 2.58 0.10
C ASN A 66 -12.24 3.31 -1.23
N LEU A 67 -11.15 4.06 -1.33
CA LEU A 67 -10.71 4.75 -2.54
C LEU A 67 -9.35 4.18 -2.95
N ASP A 68 -9.32 3.47 -4.08
CA ASP A 68 -8.09 2.93 -4.65
C ASP A 68 -7.90 3.45 -6.09
N LEU A 69 -6.98 4.38 -6.25
CA LEU A 69 -6.56 4.95 -7.53
C LEU A 69 -5.10 4.61 -7.85
N ALA A 70 -4.49 3.66 -7.14
CA ALA A 70 -3.08 3.34 -7.24
C ALA A 70 -2.69 2.81 -8.62
N HIS A 71 -1.40 2.94 -8.94
CA HIS A 71 -0.84 2.44 -10.20
C HIS A 71 -1.57 2.98 -11.43
N ASN A 72 -1.59 4.30 -11.56
CA ASN A 72 -2.14 5.04 -12.71
C ASN A 72 -1.17 6.16 -13.15
N ASN A 73 -1.63 7.04 -14.02
CA ASN A 73 -0.88 8.22 -14.45
C ASN A 73 -1.59 9.53 -14.03
N ILE A 74 -2.27 9.49 -12.88
CA ILE A 74 -3.01 10.64 -12.33
C ILE A 74 -2.01 11.68 -11.83
N SER A 75 -2.29 12.94 -12.12
CA SER A 75 -1.42 14.09 -11.83
C SER A 75 -2.16 15.20 -11.06
N GLY A 76 -1.47 16.30 -10.82
CA GLY A 76 -2.04 17.44 -10.09
C GLY A 76 -1.95 17.25 -8.58
N VAL A 77 -2.79 17.94 -7.83
CA VAL A 77 -2.73 17.97 -6.37
C VAL A 77 -3.79 17.07 -5.72
N ILE A 78 -3.52 16.63 -4.51
CA ILE A 78 -4.52 15.94 -3.68
C ILE A 78 -5.63 16.95 -3.33
N PRO A 79 -6.91 16.64 -3.60
CA PRO A 79 -8.01 17.56 -3.31
C PRO A 79 -8.13 17.85 -1.82
N LYS A 80 -8.16 19.13 -1.45
CA LYS A 80 -8.37 19.56 -0.05
C LYS A 80 -9.74 19.15 0.49
N CYS A 81 -10.72 19.04 -0.39
CA CYS A 81 -12.09 18.65 -0.04
C CYS A 81 -12.25 17.18 0.40
N PHE A 82 -11.18 16.39 0.45
CA PHE A 82 -11.27 15.02 0.95
C PHE A 82 -11.80 14.94 2.39
N ASN A 83 -11.68 16.01 3.18
CA ASN A 83 -12.33 16.10 4.49
C ASN A 83 -13.87 15.93 4.45
N ASN A 84 -14.49 16.07 3.28
CA ASN A 84 -15.93 15.86 3.09
C ASN A 84 -16.30 14.37 2.96
N LEU A 85 -15.34 13.47 2.82
CA LEU A 85 -15.56 12.02 2.78
C LEU A 85 -15.99 11.53 4.18
N SER A 86 -17.27 11.72 4.51
CA SER A 86 -17.82 11.55 5.85
C SER A 86 -17.59 10.16 6.44
N ALA A 87 -17.64 9.11 5.59
CA ALA A 87 -17.40 7.74 6.03
C ALA A 87 -15.95 7.50 6.49
N MET A 88 -14.97 8.25 5.93
CA MET A 88 -13.57 8.22 6.33
C MET A 88 -13.28 9.18 7.50
N ALA A 89 -14.11 10.23 7.66
CA ALA A 89 -13.93 11.26 8.68
C ALA A 89 -14.56 10.89 10.04
N THR A 90 -15.25 9.77 10.16
CA THR A 90 -15.91 9.36 11.40
C THR A 90 -15.43 7.99 11.87
N THR A 91 -15.29 7.86 13.18
CA THR A 91 -15.00 6.57 13.83
C THR A 91 -16.26 5.72 14.01
N ILE A 92 -17.43 6.34 13.92
CA ILE A 92 -18.71 5.64 13.99
C ILE A 92 -18.98 5.02 12.62
N LYS A 93 -19.00 3.71 12.56
CA LYS A 93 -19.29 2.97 11.33
C LYS A 93 -20.75 3.17 10.92
N ILE A 94 -21.08 4.33 10.33
CA ILE A 94 -22.43 4.69 9.86
C ILE A 94 -22.88 3.74 8.74
N ASN A 95 -21.96 3.03 8.14
CA ASN A 95 -22.14 2.33 6.88
C ASN A 95 -22.72 0.93 6.99
N ASN A 96 -22.86 0.41 8.20
CA ASN A 96 -23.70 -0.78 8.39
C ASN A 96 -25.10 -0.59 7.79
N PHE A 97 -25.58 0.67 7.68
CA PHE A 97 -26.93 0.90 7.18
C PHE A 97 -27.06 0.71 5.65
N VAL A 98 -26.06 1.15 4.86
CA VAL A 98 -26.11 0.94 3.40
C VAL A 98 -25.81 -0.51 3.06
N LEU A 99 -24.78 -1.11 3.65
CA LEU A 99 -24.44 -2.51 3.46
C LEU A 99 -25.54 -3.44 4.04
N VAL A 100 -26.09 -3.15 5.22
CA VAL A 100 -27.18 -3.92 5.85
C VAL A 100 -28.48 -3.80 5.05
N LYS A 101 -28.81 -2.64 4.48
CA LYS A 101 -30.00 -2.50 3.64
C LYS A 101 -29.97 -3.42 2.41
N TYR A 102 -28.78 -3.69 1.86
CA TYR A 102 -28.63 -4.63 0.75
C TYR A 102 -28.50 -6.09 1.22
N VAL A 103 -27.95 -6.33 2.40
CA VAL A 103 -27.87 -7.68 3.01
C VAL A 103 -29.24 -8.17 3.49
N ASP A 104 -30.06 -7.30 4.10
CA ASP A 104 -31.44 -7.63 4.50
C ASP A 104 -32.38 -7.89 3.31
N ALA A 105 -32.06 -7.32 2.14
CA ALA A 105 -32.76 -7.67 0.90
C ALA A 105 -32.39 -9.08 0.36
N GLY A 106 -31.51 -9.80 1.05
CA GLY A 106 -31.30 -11.25 0.86
C GLY A 106 -30.38 -11.65 -0.28
N LEU A 107 -29.57 -10.75 -0.87
CA LEU A 107 -28.90 -11.10 -2.15
C LEU A 107 -27.51 -10.54 -2.44
N VAL A 108 -26.79 -9.92 -1.50
CA VAL A 108 -25.44 -9.42 -1.88
C VAL A 108 -24.40 -9.83 -0.85
N PHE A 109 -23.67 -10.88 -1.14
CA PHE A 109 -22.33 -11.09 -0.60
C PHE A 109 -21.40 -10.11 -1.30
N LEU A 110 -21.19 -8.94 -0.71
CA LEU A 110 -20.14 -8.03 -1.18
C LEU A 110 -18.80 -8.59 -0.71
N ASN A 111 -18.03 -9.10 -1.62
CA ASN A 111 -16.60 -9.30 -1.44
C ASN A 111 -15.86 -8.24 -2.28
N ALA A 112 -14.81 -7.71 -1.72
CA ALA A 112 -13.90 -6.83 -2.44
C ALA A 112 -12.47 -7.28 -2.18
N LEU A 113 -11.66 -7.25 -3.23
CA LEU A 113 -10.22 -7.33 -3.14
C LEU A 113 -9.72 -5.94 -2.75
N LEU A 114 -9.14 -5.81 -1.57
CA LEU A 114 -8.54 -4.56 -1.10
C LEU A 114 -7.05 -4.77 -0.87
N VAL A 115 -6.26 -3.84 -1.34
CA VAL A 115 -4.82 -3.82 -1.04
C VAL A 115 -4.61 -3.05 0.26
N LEU A 116 -4.28 -3.78 1.32
CA LEU A 116 -3.95 -3.22 2.62
C LEU A 116 -2.61 -3.78 3.08
N LYS A 117 -1.76 -2.92 3.66
CA LYS A 117 -0.44 -3.34 4.17
C LYS A 117 0.42 -3.99 3.07
N GLY A 118 0.29 -3.51 1.83
CA GLY A 118 0.99 -4.06 0.67
C GLY A 118 0.56 -5.46 0.25
N ARG A 119 -0.56 -5.97 0.77
CA ARG A 119 -1.15 -7.27 0.41
C ARG A 119 -2.54 -7.07 -0.14
N GLU A 120 -2.86 -7.86 -1.15
CA GLU A 120 -4.20 -7.98 -1.68
C GLU A 120 -4.91 -9.12 -0.94
N ASP A 121 -5.98 -8.78 -0.23
CA ASP A 121 -6.79 -9.72 0.53
C ASP A 121 -8.27 -9.56 0.17
N GLU A 122 -9.02 -10.65 0.22
CA GLU A 122 -10.44 -10.66 -0.03
C GLU A 122 -11.22 -10.40 1.27
N TYR A 123 -12.03 -9.33 1.28
CA TYR A 123 -12.84 -8.92 2.42
C TYR A 123 -14.31 -9.24 2.17
N TRP A 124 -14.89 -9.99 3.08
CA TRP A 124 -16.30 -10.42 3.04
C TRP A 124 -17.14 -9.68 4.09
N SER A 125 -17.41 -10.32 5.22
CA SER A 125 -18.19 -9.75 6.30
C SER A 125 -17.52 -8.56 7.01
N SER A 126 -16.20 -8.48 6.96
CA SER A 126 -15.40 -7.38 7.53
C SER A 126 -15.25 -6.16 6.63
N LEU A 127 -15.73 -6.22 5.38
CA LEU A 127 -15.59 -5.14 4.40
C LEU A 127 -16.12 -3.80 4.92
N GLY A 128 -17.25 -3.79 5.61
CA GLY A 128 -17.82 -2.58 6.23
C GLY A 128 -17.02 -2.03 7.41
N LEU A 129 -15.98 -2.74 7.87
CA LEU A 129 -15.10 -2.31 8.95
C LEU A 129 -13.81 -1.67 8.42
N VAL A 130 -13.49 -1.85 7.15
CA VAL A 130 -12.24 -1.39 6.53
C VAL A 130 -12.46 -0.06 5.83
N THR A 131 -11.64 0.92 6.17
CA THR A 131 -11.60 2.22 5.51
C THR A 131 -10.18 2.48 5.04
N SER A 132 -10.01 2.71 3.74
CA SER A 132 -8.69 2.88 3.13
C SER A 132 -8.67 3.93 2.03
N MET A 133 -7.51 4.57 1.87
CA MET A 133 -7.21 5.46 0.76
C MET A 133 -5.84 5.10 0.20
N ASP A 134 -5.81 4.60 -1.03
CA ASP A 134 -4.59 4.31 -1.78
C ASP A 134 -4.57 5.10 -3.09
N ILE A 135 -3.68 6.08 -3.19
CA ILE A 135 -3.42 6.86 -4.41
C ILE A 135 -1.96 6.75 -4.83
N SER A 136 -1.29 5.68 -4.41
CA SER A 136 0.14 5.43 -4.66
C SER A 136 0.45 5.21 -6.14
N ALA A 137 1.74 5.26 -6.47
CA ALA A 137 2.26 5.01 -7.81
C ALA A 137 1.51 5.80 -8.90
N ASN A 138 1.51 7.12 -8.74
CA ASN A 138 0.92 8.10 -9.64
C ASN A 138 1.92 9.26 -9.89
N SER A 139 1.47 10.36 -10.48
CA SER A 139 2.27 11.58 -10.73
C SER A 139 1.72 12.78 -9.95
N LEU A 140 1.17 12.54 -8.75
CA LEU A 140 0.61 13.60 -7.91
C LEU A 140 1.71 14.54 -7.39
N THR A 141 1.41 15.83 -7.35
CA THR A 141 2.34 16.91 -6.97
C THR A 141 1.78 17.76 -5.84
N GLY A 142 2.59 18.71 -5.36
CA GLY A 142 2.19 19.63 -4.30
C GLY A 142 2.27 19.00 -2.91
N GLU A 143 1.66 19.64 -1.94
CA GLU A 143 1.73 19.22 -0.54
C GLU A 143 0.61 18.24 -0.18
N ILE A 144 0.83 17.42 0.84
CA ILE A 144 -0.24 16.64 1.48
C ILE A 144 -1.16 17.66 2.20
N PRO A 145 -2.44 17.76 1.83
CA PRO A 145 -3.33 18.71 2.49
C PRO A 145 -3.53 18.35 3.97
N LYS A 146 -3.50 19.35 4.84
CA LYS A 146 -3.79 19.15 6.27
C LYS A 146 -5.19 18.55 6.52
N GLU A 147 -6.10 18.77 5.60
CA GLU A 147 -7.46 18.24 5.61
C GLU A 147 -7.49 16.70 5.67
N ILE A 148 -6.42 16.02 5.21
CA ILE A 148 -6.28 14.55 5.33
C ILE A 148 -6.33 14.10 6.79
N GLY A 149 -5.71 14.84 7.72
CA GLY A 149 -5.71 14.50 9.14
C GLY A 149 -7.08 14.57 9.83
N SER A 150 -8.13 15.05 9.14
CA SER A 150 -9.51 14.97 9.61
C SER A 150 -10.21 13.65 9.29
N LEU A 151 -9.60 12.79 8.48
CA LEU A 151 -10.14 11.48 8.12
C LEU A 151 -9.86 10.45 9.22
N VAL A 152 -10.28 10.74 10.44
CA VAL A 152 -9.94 9.96 11.66
C VAL A 152 -10.47 8.54 11.67
N GLY A 153 -11.37 8.19 10.77
CA GLY A 153 -11.88 6.83 10.58
C GLY A 153 -11.04 5.96 9.64
N LEU A 154 -10.00 6.50 8.98
CA LEU A 154 -9.13 5.71 8.13
C LEU A 154 -8.28 4.74 8.93
N LEU A 155 -8.21 3.50 8.43
CA LEU A 155 -7.32 2.45 8.95
C LEU A 155 -6.04 2.33 8.11
N SER A 156 -6.10 2.67 6.81
CA SER A 156 -4.95 2.58 5.91
C SER A 156 -4.87 3.79 4.98
N LEU A 157 -3.66 4.33 4.83
CA LEU A 157 -3.34 5.48 3.98
C LEU A 157 -2.05 5.23 3.22
N ASN A 158 -2.10 5.23 1.88
CA ASN A 158 -0.93 5.01 1.01
C ASN A 158 -0.82 6.10 -0.05
N PHE A 159 0.25 6.89 0.01
CA PHE A 159 0.59 7.94 -0.95
C PHE A 159 1.96 7.74 -1.61
N SER A 160 2.55 6.55 -1.48
CA SER A 160 3.90 6.27 -1.98
C SER A 160 4.04 6.43 -3.49
N GLY A 161 5.28 6.60 -3.94
CA GLY A 161 5.58 6.62 -5.38
C GLY A 161 4.89 7.75 -6.13
N ASN A 162 4.90 8.97 -5.57
CA ASN A 162 4.38 10.19 -6.16
C ASN A 162 5.46 11.29 -6.20
N LEU A 163 5.09 12.49 -6.54
CA LEU A 163 5.96 13.68 -6.58
C LEU A 163 5.56 14.70 -5.50
N LEU A 164 5.02 14.22 -4.37
CA LEU A 164 4.54 15.07 -3.28
C LEU A 164 5.70 15.78 -2.58
N THR A 165 5.48 17.04 -2.24
CA THR A 165 6.46 17.95 -1.63
C THR A 165 5.95 18.51 -0.29
N GLY A 166 6.74 19.36 0.34
CA GLY A 166 6.36 20.01 1.61
C GLY A 166 6.45 19.08 2.80
N ASN A 167 5.90 19.48 3.92
CA ASN A 167 5.96 18.77 5.17
C ASN A 167 4.82 17.75 5.30
N ILE A 168 5.06 16.71 6.08
CA ILE A 168 3.98 15.82 6.53
C ILE A 168 3.11 16.61 7.52
N PRO A 169 1.78 16.72 7.32
CA PRO A 169 0.91 17.45 8.22
C PRO A 169 0.88 16.84 9.62
N ASP A 170 1.07 17.69 10.66
CA ASP A 170 1.12 17.24 12.04
C ASP A 170 -0.18 16.58 12.51
N ASN A 171 -1.32 17.03 12.00
CA ASN A 171 -2.62 16.50 12.37
C ASN A 171 -2.94 15.08 11.82
N ILE A 172 -2.08 14.50 11.01
CA ILE A 172 -2.15 13.06 10.68
C ILE A 172 -1.99 12.22 11.97
N GLY A 173 -1.23 12.70 12.95
CA GLY A 173 -1.13 12.08 14.27
C GLY A 173 -2.44 11.99 15.07
N ASN A 174 -3.50 12.69 14.63
CA ASN A 174 -4.84 12.59 15.23
C ASN A 174 -5.65 11.38 14.72
N MET A 175 -5.15 10.70 13.71
CA MET A 175 -5.82 9.52 13.11
C MET A 175 -5.50 8.28 13.94
N GLU A 176 -5.92 8.27 15.21
CA GLU A 176 -5.53 7.28 16.22
C GLU A 176 -5.90 5.83 15.86
N LEU A 177 -6.92 5.64 15.01
CA LEU A 177 -7.34 4.31 14.54
C LEU A 177 -6.46 3.77 13.40
N MET A 178 -5.50 4.55 12.91
CA MET A 178 -4.66 4.15 11.80
C MET A 178 -3.81 2.93 12.17
N GLU A 179 -4.05 1.84 11.47
CA GLU A 179 -3.27 0.61 11.59
C GLU A 179 -2.09 0.61 10.62
N SER A 180 -2.25 1.31 9.51
CA SER A 180 -1.28 1.33 8.44
C SER A 180 -1.19 2.73 7.83
N LEU A 181 -0.09 3.42 8.11
CA LEU A 181 0.41 4.51 7.30
C LEU A 181 1.37 3.87 6.30
N ASP A 182 0.76 3.12 5.36
CA ASP A 182 1.41 2.08 4.59
C ASP A 182 2.62 2.61 3.88
N ASP A 183 2.49 3.76 3.24
CA ASP A 183 3.65 4.26 2.57
C ASP A 183 3.52 5.75 2.19
N LEU A 184 4.39 6.56 2.74
CA LEU A 184 4.71 7.90 2.24
C LEU A 184 6.04 7.89 1.48
N SER A 185 6.63 6.71 1.25
CA SER A 185 7.94 6.57 0.63
C SER A 185 7.95 7.03 -0.82
N MET A 186 9.16 7.18 -1.34
CA MET A 186 9.36 7.51 -2.75
C MET A 186 8.59 8.78 -3.17
N ASN A 187 8.78 9.86 -2.40
CA ASN A 187 8.24 11.19 -2.63
C ASN A 187 9.35 12.25 -2.47
N GLN A 188 9.00 13.51 -2.44
CA GLN A 188 9.92 14.63 -2.23
C GLN A 188 9.55 15.40 -0.94
N LEU A 189 8.99 14.68 0.06
CA LEU A 189 8.59 15.27 1.34
C LEU A 189 9.83 15.76 2.10
N ASN A 190 9.68 16.87 2.81
CA ASN A 190 10.75 17.49 3.59
C ASN A 190 10.29 17.79 5.02
N GLY A 191 11.14 18.47 5.80
CA GLY A 191 10.85 18.75 7.22
C GLY A 191 11.04 17.53 8.10
N GLU A 192 10.39 17.49 9.23
CA GLU A 192 10.53 16.45 10.24
C GLU A 192 9.34 15.48 10.20
N ILE A 193 9.54 14.26 10.73
CA ILE A 193 8.41 13.39 11.09
C ILE A 193 7.67 14.06 12.25
N PRO A 194 6.36 14.34 12.12
CA PRO A 194 5.63 15.03 13.14
C PRO A 194 5.71 14.32 14.50
N PRO A 195 5.97 15.03 15.61
CA PRO A 195 5.97 14.46 16.96
C PRO A 195 4.62 13.80 17.32
N SER A 196 3.51 14.30 16.77
CA SER A 196 2.16 13.77 16.95
C SER A 196 2.01 12.31 16.49
N PHE A 197 2.91 11.80 15.63
CA PHE A 197 2.91 10.39 15.20
C PHE A 197 3.15 9.42 16.36
N SER A 198 3.69 9.92 17.48
CA SER A 198 3.76 9.13 18.73
C SER A 198 2.39 8.70 19.26
N ASN A 199 1.29 9.35 18.83
CA ASN A 199 -0.08 9.01 19.21
C ASN A 199 -0.68 7.85 18.39
N LEU A 200 -0.04 7.46 17.28
CA LEU A 200 -0.51 6.38 16.41
C LEU A 200 -0.19 5.01 17.01
N ASN A 201 -0.90 4.63 18.05
CA ASN A 201 -0.60 3.45 18.88
C ASN A 201 -0.93 2.11 18.18
N PHE A 202 -1.80 2.11 17.20
CA PHE A 202 -2.21 0.92 16.45
C PHE A 202 -1.41 0.70 15.18
N LEU A 203 -0.48 1.62 14.88
CA LEU A 203 0.31 1.57 13.66
C LEU A 203 1.19 0.32 13.64
N ASN A 204 0.93 -0.59 12.73
CA ASN A 204 1.68 -1.83 12.55
C ASN A 204 2.40 -1.91 11.19
N HIS A 205 2.19 -0.93 10.32
CA HIS A 205 2.96 -0.72 9.12
C HIS A 205 3.26 0.76 8.92
N PHE A 206 4.53 1.10 8.61
CA PHE A 206 4.99 2.47 8.44
C PHE A 206 6.22 2.52 7.54
N ASN A 207 6.19 3.39 6.53
CA ASN A 207 7.31 3.60 5.65
C ASN A 207 7.35 5.06 5.16
N VAL A 208 8.47 5.73 5.38
CA VAL A 208 8.77 7.08 4.89
C VAL A 208 10.07 7.14 4.10
N SER A 209 10.59 5.98 3.69
CA SER A 209 11.88 5.89 3.00
C SER A 209 11.88 6.69 1.69
N TYR A 210 13.08 7.04 1.23
CA TYR A 210 13.29 7.76 -0.04
C TYR A 210 12.47 9.05 -0.15
N ASN A 211 12.70 9.96 0.82
CA ASN A 211 12.21 11.34 0.86
C ASN A 211 13.38 12.29 1.20
N ASN A 212 13.08 13.53 1.51
CA ASN A 212 14.07 14.52 1.97
C ASN A 212 13.79 14.93 3.44
N LEU A 213 13.32 14.01 4.27
CA LEU A 213 13.00 14.26 5.67
C LEU A 213 14.28 14.45 6.49
N THR A 214 14.20 15.31 7.50
CA THR A 214 15.29 15.68 8.39
C THR A 214 14.89 15.54 9.86
N GLY A 215 15.84 15.75 10.76
CA GLY A 215 15.54 15.79 12.21
C GLY A 215 15.53 14.40 12.85
N GLN A 216 14.86 14.32 13.97
CA GLN A 216 14.87 13.15 14.84
C GLN A 216 13.61 12.31 14.63
N ILE A 217 13.77 11.00 14.60
CA ILE A 217 12.63 10.09 14.68
C ILE A 217 11.96 10.28 16.04
N PRO A 218 10.64 10.57 16.11
CA PRO A 218 9.94 10.79 17.36
C PRO A 218 10.07 9.60 18.31
N THR A 219 10.20 9.89 19.58
CA THR A 219 10.37 8.86 20.61
C THR A 219 9.04 8.21 20.92
N SER A 220 8.76 7.07 20.29
CA SER A 220 7.64 6.20 20.62
C SER A 220 8.06 4.74 20.45
N THR A 221 7.45 3.85 21.21
CA THR A 221 7.70 2.41 21.08
C THR A 221 7.36 1.92 19.68
N GLN A 222 6.28 2.45 19.10
CA GLN A 222 5.80 2.05 17.80
C GLN A 222 6.76 2.45 16.68
N LEU A 223 7.12 3.73 16.58
CA LEU A 223 8.01 4.21 15.51
C LEU A 223 9.42 3.62 15.61
N GLN A 224 9.88 3.28 16.82
CA GLN A 224 11.20 2.68 17.02
C GLN A 224 11.21 1.16 16.81
N SER A 225 10.04 0.52 16.70
CA SER A 225 9.92 -0.92 16.43
C SER A 225 10.01 -1.28 14.94
N PHE A 226 9.81 -0.30 14.05
CA PHE A 226 9.94 -0.53 12.61
C PHE A 226 11.41 -0.71 12.21
N GLU A 227 11.62 -1.43 11.13
CA GLU A 227 12.96 -1.65 10.59
C GLU A 227 13.58 -0.35 10.09
N ASN A 228 14.92 -0.28 10.11
CA ASN A 228 15.65 0.88 9.59
C ASN A 228 15.33 1.16 8.11
N LEU A 229 14.94 0.14 7.34
CA LEU A 229 14.54 0.26 5.93
C LEU A 229 13.35 1.21 5.74
N SER A 230 12.45 1.31 6.71
CA SER A 230 11.32 2.25 6.67
C SER A 230 11.73 3.72 6.69
N TYR A 231 12.98 4.02 6.99
CA TYR A 231 13.52 5.38 7.16
C TYR A 231 14.66 5.73 6.21
N VAL A 232 15.20 4.75 5.47
CA VAL A 232 16.36 4.96 4.57
C VAL A 232 16.07 6.00 3.49
N GLY A 233 17.12 6.58 2.93
CA GLY A 233 16.98 7.59 1.88
C GLY A 233 16.52 8.96 2.39
N ASN A 234 16.62 9.22 3.69
CA ASN A 234 16.34 10.48 4.37
C ASN A 234 17.57 10.99 5.15
N HIS A 235 17.44 12.16 5.74
CA HIS A 235 18.42 12.80 6.62
C HIS A 235 17.97 12.71 8.09
N LEU A 236 17.43 11.57 8.47
CA LEU A 236 16.91 11.31 9.82
C LEU A 236 17.99 10.74 10.74
N CYS A 237 17.79 10.87 12.04
CA CYS A 237 18.66 10.35 13.08
C CYS A 237 17.84 9.79 14.26
N ARG A 238 18.49 9.10 15.22
CA ARG A 238 17.94 8.30 16.34
C ARG A 238 17.47 6.89 15.93
N PRO A 239 17.31 6.00 16.93
CA PRO A 239 16.78 4.67 16.68
C PRO A 239 15.45 4.68 15.91
N PRO A 240 15.24 3.71 15.01
CA PRO A 240 16.07 2.52 14.76
C PRO A 240 17.36 2.76 13.96
N LEU A 241 17.57 3.97 13.46
CA LEU A 241 18.81 4.34 12.76
C LEU A 241 19.98 4.44 13.74
N THR A 242 21.17 4.04 13.26
CA THR A 242 22.41 4.11 14.06
C THR A 242 23.01 5.52 14.12
N LYS A 243 22.51 6.46 13.30
CA LYS A 243 22.99 7.83 13.25
C LYS A 243 22.58 8.60 14.50
N ASN A 244 23.57 9.18 15.20
CA ASN A 244 23.32 10.11 16.30
C ASN A 244 22.97 11.49 15.76
N CYS A 245 22.15 12.22 16.50
CA CYS A 245 21.82 13.61 16.18
C CYS A 245 22.76 14.58 16.90
N THR A 246 23.09 15.70 16.24
CA THR A 246 23.61 16.88 16.95
C THR A 246 22.58 17.44 17.92
N SER A 247 22.99 18.33 18.83
CA SER A 247 22.08 19.09 19.71
C SER A 247 21.03 19.93 18.96
N LYS A 248 21.19 20.09 17.64
CA LYS A 248 20.25 20.78 16.72
C LYS A 248 19.45 19.81 15.84
N GLY A 249 19.48 18.49 16.10
CA GLY A 249 18.73 17.51 15.31
C GLY A 249 19.32 17.18 13.93
N ILE A 250 20.54 17.60 13.63
CA ILE A 250 21.22 17.33 12.35
C ILE A 250 21.96 16.00 12.50
N PRO A 251 21.87 15.05 11.54
CA PRO A 251 22.65 13.81 11.55
C PRO A 251 24.16 14.12 11.56
N ILE A 252 24.90 13.46 12.45
CA ILE A 252 26.37 13.51 12.39
C ILE A 252 26.80 12.33 11.54
N ASP A 253 27.36 12.61 10.39
CA ASP A 253 28.22 11.64 9.74
C ASP A 253 29.49 11.56 10.58
N VAL A 254 29.61 10.55 11.41
CA VAL A 254 30.85 10.21 12.09
C VAL A 254 31.84 9.84 10.98
N ALA A 255 32.58 10.84 10.54
CA ALA A 255 33.77 10.57 9.76
C ALA A 255 34.67 9.71 10.66
N ASN A 256 34.67 8.42 10.41
CA ASN A 256 35.62 7.50 10.99
C ASN A 256 37.01 7.88 10.46
N ASN A 257 37.65 8.89 11.08
CA ASN A 257 39.08 9.09 10.99
C ASN A 257 39.79 8.02 11.82
N GLY A 258 39.66 6.80 11.39
CA GLY A 258 40.43 5.67 11.79
C GLY A 258 40.97 5.01 10.56
N SER A 259 42.19 5.40 10.15
CA SER A 259 42.95 4.68 9.13
C SER A 259 43.28 3.29 9.70
N SER A 260 42.43 2.35 9.47
CA SER A 260 42.76 0.94 9.40
C SER A 260 42.29 0.46 8.03
N ARG A 261 43.28 0.28 7.16
CA ARG A 261 43.16 -0.56 5.96
C ARG A 261 42.81 -1.98 6.44
N GLU A 262 41.55 -2.22 6.76
CA GLU A 262 41.03 -3.55 6.69
C GLU A 262 40.68 -3.86 5.25
N GLY A 263 41.60 -4.60 4.62
CA GLY A 263 41.28 -5.25 3.35
C GLY A 263 39.94 -5.95 3.49
N SER A 264 39.05 -5.75 2.55
CA SER A 264 37.81 -6.43 2.37
C SER A 264 38.02 -7.93 2.62
N LYS A 265 37.81 -8.39 3.86
CA LYS A 265 37.74 -9.82 4.16
C LYS A 265 36.47 -10.31 3.49
N VAL A 266 36.64 -10.83 2.26
CA VAL A 266 35.60 -11.60 1.61
C VAL A 266 35.14 -12.65 2.62
N ASN A 267 33.90 -12.54 3.08
CA ASN A 267 33.36 -13.49 4.03
C ASN A 267 33.16 -14.83 3.31
N TRP A 268 34.16 -15.69 3.42
CA TRP A 268 34.24 -16.99 2.73
C TRP A 268 33.02 -17.86 2.98
N LEU A 269 32.30 -17.63 4.06
CA LEU A 269 31.04 -18.30 4.36
C LEU A 269 29.98 -18.01 3.28
N TYR A 270 29.76 -16.73 2.92
CA TYR A 270 28.81 -16.36 1.86
C TYR A 270 29.24 -16.87 0.50
N VAL A 271 30.55 -16.82 0.20
CA VAL A 271 31.09 -17.34 -1.06
C VAL A 271 30.86 -18.87 -1.15
N SER A 272 31.08 -19.59 -0.06
CA SER A 272 30.87 -21.04 -0.05
C SER A 272 29.39 -21.44 -0.14
N ILE A 273 28.48 -20.65 0.48
CA ILE A 273 27.03 -20.87 0.36
C ILE A 273 26.58 -20.67 -1.08
N VAL A 274 26.99 -19.57 -1.72
CA VAL A 274 26.63 -19.27 -3.12
C VAL A 274 27.21 -20.33 -4.07
N LEU A 275 28.46 -20.71 -3.92
CA LEU A 275 29.08 -21.76 -4.73
C LEU A 275 28.40 -23.12 -4.50
N GLY A 276 28.09 -23.48 -3.27
CA GLY A 276 27.37 -24.72 -2.94
C GLY A 276 25.97 -24.76 -3.56
N PHE A 277 25.24 -23.63 -3.50
CA PHE A 277 23.93 -23.50 -4.13
C PHE A 277 24.02 -23.62 -5.65
N VAL A 278 24.94 -22.88 -6.29
CA VAL A 278 25.11 -22.92 -7.75
C VAL A 278 25.50 -24.33 -8.21
N MET A 279 26.47 -24.97 -7.57
CA MET A 279 26.89 -26.31 -7.92
C MET A 279 25.79 -27.35 -7.70
N GLY A 280 25.08 -27.28 -6.55
CA GLY A 280 23.96 -28.16 -6.25
C GLY A 280 22.78 -27.99 -7.19
N PHE A 281 22.40 -26.74 -7.45
CA PHE A 281 21.32 -26.42 -8.39
C PHE A 281 21.63 -26.92 -9.80
N TRP A 282 22.80 -26.57 -10.33
CA TRP A 282 23.22 -27.03 -11.66
C TRP A 282 23.47 -28.53 -11.73
N GLY A 283 23.92 -29.16 -10.66
CA GLY A 283 24.08 -30.62 -10.58
C GLY A 283 22.75 -31.37 -10.77
N VAL A 284 21.64 -30.79 -10.32
CA VAL A 284 20.30 -31.38 -10.48
C VAL A 284 19.64 -30.93 -11.78
N VAL A 285 19.73 -29.64 -12.10
CA VAL A 285 18.97 -29.03 -13.20
C VAL A 285 19.62 -29.31 -14.55
N ALA A 286 20.95 -29.29 -14.69
CA ALA A 286 21.62 -29.53 -15.96
C ALA A 286 21.32 -30.93 -16.54
N PRO A 287 21.36 -32.03 -15.76
CA PRO A 287 20.97 -33.34 -16.30
C PRO A 287 19.53 -33.40 -16.83
N LEU A 288 18.59 -32.63 -16.21
CA LEU A 288 17.21 -32.56 -16.68
C LEU A 288 17.08 -31.85 -18.03
N PHE A 289 17.98 -30.92 -18.33
CA PHE A 289 17.99 -30.25 -19.64
C PHE A 289 18.68 -31.07 -20.71
N PHE A 290 19.81 -31.67 -20.40
CA PHE A 290 20.68 -32.32 -21.40
C PHE A 290 20.45 -33.83 -21.56
N ILE A 291 19.91 -34.53 -20.54
CA ILE A 291 19.74 -35.98 -20.56
C ILE A 291 18.25 -36.32 -20.64
N ARG A 292 17.80 -36.74 -21.83
CA ARG A 292 16.40 -37.09 -22.12
C ARG A 292 15.82 -38.19 -21.21
N SER A 293 16.61 -39.16 -20.81
CA SER A 293 16.21 -40.23 -19.90
C SER A 293 15.90 -39.73 -18.47
N TRP A 294 16.69 -38.79 -17.96
CA TRP A 294 16.48 -38.18 -16.64
C TRP A 294 15.24 -37.32 -16.62
N ARG A 295 15.01 -36.54 -17.68
CA ARG A 295 13.82 -35.74 -17.85
C ARG A 295 12.56 -36.60 -17.85
N LEU A 296 12.55 -37.71 -18.58
CA LEU A 296 11.40 -38.60 -18.60
C LEU A 296 11.16 -39.30 -17.26
N ALA A 297 12.23 -39.69 -16.54
CA ALA A 297 12.11 -40.27 -15.22
C ALA A 297 11.56 -39.25 -14.18
N TYR A 298 12.00 -38.00 -14.27
CA TYR A 298 11.53 -36.91 -13.39
C TYR A 298 10.03 -36.62 -13.60
N TYR A 299 9.57 -36.47 -14.84
CA TYR A 299 8.15 -36.24 -15.12
C TYR A 299 7.27 -37.45 -14.72
N ARG A 300 7.73 -38.71 -14.94
CA ARG A 300 7.02 -39.89 -14.43
C ARG A 300 6.84 -39.86 -12.91
N LYS A 301 7.85 -39.40 -12.18
CA LYS A 301 7.81 -39.34 -10.73
C LYS A 301 6.87 -38.21 -10.25
N LEU A 302 6.85 -37.07 -10.95
CA LEU A 302 5.90 -35.98 -10.72
C LEU A 302 4.45 -36.44 -10.97
N ASP A 303 4.17 -37.11 -12.07
CA ASP A 303 2.84 -37.63 -12.36
C ASP A 303 2.39 -38.67 -11.33
N HIS A 304 3.31 -39.46 -10.79
CA HIS A 304 3.01 -40.42 -9.73
C HIS A 304 2.66 -39.75 -8.43
N VAL A 305 3.40 -38.69 -8.04
CA VAL A 305 3.14 -37.89 -6.84
C VAL A 305 1.84 -37.11 -7.01
N GLY A 306 1.60 -36.47 -8.15
CA GLY A 306 0.36 -35.73 -8.46
C GLY A 306 -0.87 -36.65 -8.38
N ARG A 307 -0.80 -37.86 -8.91
CA ARG A 307 -1.89 -38.85 -8.78
C ARG A 307 -2.13 -39.28 -7.33
N LYS A 308 -1.07 -39.49 -6.54
CA LYS A 308 -1.23 -39.81 -5.10
C LYS A 308 -1.86 -38.69 -4.31
N SER A 309 -1.46 -37.45 -4.57
CA SER A 309 -2.04 -36.28 -3.92
C SER A 309 -3.52 -36.10 -4.28
N TYR A 310 -3.87 -36.28 -5.56
CA TYR A 310 -5.25 -36.21 -6.03
C TYR A 310 -6.14 -37.30 -5.42
N VAL A 311 -5.65 -38.56 -5.34
CA VAL A 311 -6.37 -39.68 -4.71
C VAL A 311 -6.55 -39.43 -3.20
N SER A 312 -5.52 -38.94 -2.52
CA SER A 312 -5.59 -38.61 -1.08
C SER A 312 -6.60 -37.48 -0.81
N TRP A 313 -6.69 -36.49 -1.71
CA TRP A 313 -7.66 -35.41 -1.60
C TRP A 313 -9.09 -35.91 -1.85
N ALA A 314 -9.29 -36.71 -2.88
CA ALA A 314 -10.59 -37.27 -3.23
C ALA A 314 -11.13 -38.29 -2.20
N THR A 315 -10.26 -38.86 -1.36
CA THR A 315 -10.68 -39.76 -0.26
C THR A 315 -10.93 -39.06 1.08
N MET A 316 -10.60 -37.76 1.21
CA MET A 316 -10.97 -36.95 2.39
C MET A 316 -12.38 -36.33 2.30
N ASP A 317 -12.97 -36.27 1.11
CA ASP A 317 -14.30 -35.71 0.87
C ASP A 317 -15.42 -36.79 0.81
N MET A 318 -15.18 -38.01 1.24
CA MET A 318 -16.17 -39.06 1.49
C MET A 318 -16.22 -39.42 2.97
#